data_a790491f6e7702eb0176c159f302c5a0
#
_entry.id   a790491f6e7702eb0176c159f302c5a0
#
_cell.length_a   1.000
_cell.length_b   1.000
_cell.length_c   1.000
_cell.angle_alpha   90.00
_cell.angle_beta   90.00
_cell.angle_gamma   90.00
#
_symmetry.space_group_name_H-M   'P 1'
#
loop_
_entity.id
_entity.type
_entity.pdbx_description
1 polymer ?
#
loop_
_entity_poly.entity_id
_entity_poly.type
_entity_poly.pdbx_seq_one_letter_code
_entity_poly.pdbx_strand_id
1 'polypeptide(L)'
;MNEQERSLPPKITKADITKEKESKKGKFFYWTKVVLYLLVSSFLVSFSAHALIAPNEFTIGGVSGIAILLSVATAGKIQQSIVLFSINLPLVVLSFFFVKKKFALLTTANIALQTLWLVVLENAFPTLQIEFAENGEKIFAALAGGICIGTAVALAFKIGGSTGGADIVAVMIQK
;
A
#
# COMPACT_ATOMS: atom_id res chain seq x y z
N MET A 1 58.65 10.72 12.71
CA MET A 1 57.38 10.04 12.41
C MET A 1 57.48 9.58 10.98
N ASN A 2 57.69 8.26 10.79
CA ASN A 2 58.07 7.66 9.51
C ASN A 2 56.90 7.68 8.50
N GLU A 3 57.20 7.98 7.24
CA GLU A 3 56.20 7.99 6.15
C GLU A 3 55.45 6.65 5.97
N GLN A 4 56.02 5.55 6.45
CA GLN A 4 55.39 4.23 6.44
C GLN A 4 54.21 4.05 7.40
N GLU A 5 54.07 4.87 8.43
CA GLU A 5 52.91 4.84 9.33
C GLU A 5 51.65 5.55 8.77
N ARG A 6 51.81 6.34 7.68
CA ARG A 6 50.72 7.03 7.01
C ARG A 6 49.92 6.19 6.04
N SER A 7 50.47 5.01 5.66
CA SER A 7 49.86 4.13 4.64
C SER A 7 49.07 2.95 5.19
N LEU A 8 48.99 2.80 6.52
CA LEU A 8 48.21 1.73 7.11
C LEU A 8 46.73 2.16 7.19
N PRO A 9 45.80 1.32 6.70
CA PRO A 9 44.37 1.59 6.86
C PRO A 9 44.04 1.70 8.35
N PRO A 10 43.10 2.57 8.74
CA PRO A 10 42.74 2.77 10.13
C PRO A 10 42.36 1.43 10.78
N LYS A 11 42.99 1.11 11.91
CA LYS A 11 42.69 -0.11 12.68
C LYS A 11 41.23 -0.09 13.10
N ILE A 12 40.43 -0.99 12.51
CA ILE A 12 39.02 -1.16 12.87
C ILE A 12 38.94 -1.58 14.35
N THR A 13 38.43 -0.72 15.19
CA THR A 13 38.30 -0.97 16.63
C THR A 13 37.05 -1.79 16.90
N LYS A 14 37.06 -2.59 18.00
CA LYS A 14 35.83 -3.33 18.43
C LYS A 14 34.62 -2.41 18.57
N ALA A 15 34.80 -1.15 18.94
CA ALA A 15 33.74 -0.14 19.00
C ALA A 15 33.12 0.17 17.63
N ASP A 16 33.91 0.19 16.56
CA ASP A 16 33.43 0.45 15.19
C ASP A 16 32.59 -0.72 14.67
N ILE A 17 33.02 -1.95 14.98
CA ILE A 17 32.26 -3.18 14.65
C ILE A 17 30.95 -3.23 15.40
N THR A 18 30.92 -2.79 16.67
CA THR A 18 29.70 -2.76 17.48
C THR A 18 28.71 -1.72 16.95
N LYS A 19 29.18 -0.49 16.64
CA LYS A 19 28.34 0.56 16.00
C LYS A 19 27.78 0.12 14.65
N GLU A 20 28.57 -0.57 13.84
CA GLU A 20 28.12 -1.09 12.56
C GLU A 20 27.04 -2.18 12.71
N LYS A 21 27.20 -3.09 13.68
CA LYS A 21 26.18 -4.11 14.02
C LYS A 21 24.89 -3.50 14.55
N GLU A 22 24.96 -2.48 15.41
CA GLU A 22 23.79 -1.76 15.91
C GLU A 22 23.08 -0.99 14.79
N SER A 23 23.84 -0.35 13.91
CA SER A 23 23.30 0.32 12.71
C SER A 23 22.58 -0.66 11.76
N LYS A 24 23.15 -1.85 11.53
CA LYS A 24 22.56 -2.91 10.69
C LYS A 24 21.28 -3.48 11.32
N LYS A 25 21.28 -3.71 12.66
CA LYS A 25 20.08 -4.15 13.39
C LYS A 25 18.97 -3.11 13.35
N GLY A 26 19.29 -1.82 13.49
CA GLY A 26 18.33 -0.73 13.38
C GLY A 26 17.72 -0.63 11.97
N LYS A 27 18.53 -0.76 10.92
CA LYS A 27 18.05 -0.82 9.54
C LYS A 27 17.17 -2.02 9.28
N PHE A 28 17.56 -3.21 9.74
CA PHE A 28 16.77 -4.43 9.58
C PHE A 28 15.39 -4.29 10.23
N PHE A 29 15.34 -3.81 11.49
CA PHE A 29 14.09 -3.60 12.21
C PHE A 29 13.18 -2.54 11.55
N TYR A 30 13.78 -1.48 10.99
CA TYR A 30 13.04 -0.49 10.21
C TYR A 30 12.38 -1.12 8.97
N TRP A 31 13.14 -1.87 8.15
CA TRP A 31 12.61 -2.50 6.96
C TRP A 31 11.56 -3.58 7.26
N THR A 32 11.72 -4.34 8.35
CA THR A 32 10.70 -5.30 8.81
C THR A 32 9.38 -4.59 9.12
N LYS A 33 9.42 -3.44 9.81
CA LYS A 33 8.22 -2.62 10.06
C LYS A 33 7.61 -2.11 8.77
N VAL A 34 8.41 -1.64 7.82
CA VAL A 34 7.93 -1.15 6.52
C VAL A 34 7.19 -2.24 5.77
N VAL A 35 7.77 -3.44 5.69
CA VAL A 35 7.13 -4.59 5.04
C VAL A 35 5.82 -4.98 5.73
N LEU A 36 5.82 -5.04 7.07
CA LEU A 36 4.61 -5.34 7.83
C LEU A 36 3.49 -4.32 7.56
N TYR A 37 3.82 -3.02 7.57
CA TYR A 37 2.85 -1.97 7.29
C TYR A 37 2.32 -2.02 5.86
N LEU A 38 3.17 -2.35 4.86
CA LEU A 38 2.74 -2.56 3.48
C LEU A 38 1.76 -3.73 3.37
N LEU A 39 2.08 -4.88 4.00
CA LEU A 39 1.22 -6.06 3.98
C LEU A 39 -0.14 -5.78 4.63
N VAL A 40 -0.15 -5.17 5.81
CA VAL A 40 -1.39 -4.86 6.53
C VAL A 40 -2.20 -3.80 5.79
N SER A 41 -1.56 -2.73 5.32
CA SER A 41 -2.23 -1.66 4.57
C SER A 41 -2.88 -2.20 3.30
N SER A 42 -2.12 -2.93 2.48
CA SER A 42 -2.62 -3.48 1.21
C SER A 42 -3.76 -4.48 1.43
N PHE A 43 -3.64 -5.34 2.44
CA PHE A 43 -4.68 -6.30 2.79
C PHE A 43 -5.97 -5.60 3.25
N LEU A 44 -5.88 -4.63 4.16
CA LEU A 44 -7.05 -3.93 4.68
C LEU A 44 -7.84 -3.20 3.59
N VAL A 45 -7.17 -2.55 2.63
CA VAL A 45 -7.87 -1.92 1.49
C VAL A 45 -8.57 -2.96 0.64
N SER A 46 -7.86 -4.02 0.26
CA SER A 46 -8.40 -5.06 -0.64
C SER A 46 -9.54 -5.83 0.01
N PHE A 47 -9.39 -6.19 1.28
CA PHE A 47 -10.44 -6.85 2.05
C PHE A 47 -11.68 -5.95 2.20
N SER A 48 -11.48 -4.70 2.58
CA SER A 48 -12.59 -3.76 2.71
C SER A 48 -13.34 -3.57 1.39
N ALA A 49 -12.60 -3.39 0.30
CA ALA A 49 -13.18 -3.20 -1.03
C ALA A 49 -14.00 -4.42 -1.48
N HIS A 50 -13.44 -5.63 -1.32
CA HIS A 50 -14.06 -6.87 -1.78
C HIS A 50 -15.19 -7.36 -0.86
N ALA A 51 -14.95 -7.36 0.46
CA ALA A 51 -15.85 -8.01 1.41
C ALA A 51 -16.94 -7.10 1.98
N LEU A 52 -16.69 -5.79 2.08
CA LEU A 52 -17.58 -4.86 2.77
C LEU A 52 -18.22 -3.83 1.84
N ILE A 53 -17.43 -3.21 0.98
CA ILE A 53 -17.85 -2.03 0.21
C ILE A 53 -18.59 -2.43 -1.06
N ALA A 54 -17.98 -3.25 -1.93
CA ALA A 54 -18.55 -3.63 -3.22
C ALA A 54 -19.88 -4.40 -3.10
N PRO A 55 -20.04 -5.40 -2.17
CA PRO A 55 -21.29 -6.14 -2.04
C PRO A 55 -22.47 -5.27 -1.58
N ASN A 56 -22.19 -4.21 -0.80
CA ASN A 56 -23.21 -3.31 -0.30
C ASN A 56 -23.47 -2.09 -1.22
N GLU A 57 -22.95 -2.13 -2.44
CA GLU A 57 -23.14 -1.08 -3.47
C GLU A 57 -22.52 0.27 -3.07
N PHE A 58 -21.60 0.27 -2.12
CA PHE A 58 -20.82 1.46 -1.80
C PHE A 58 -19.59 1.56 -2.68
N THR A 59 -19.00 2.74 -2.72
CA THR A 59 -17.76 3.02 -3.44
C THR A 59 -16.79 3.76 -2.55
N ILE A 60 -15.51 3.54 -2.80
CA ILE A 60 -14.41 4.26 -2.16
C ILE A 60 -14.07 5.47 -3.03
N GLY A 61 -13.49 6.51 -2.46
CA GLY A 61 -12.98 7.62 -3.26
C GLY A 61 -11.79 7.24 -4.15
N GLY A 62 -11.55 8.05 -5.19
CA GLY A 62 -10.39 7.89 -6.07
C GLY A 62 -10.46 6.71 -7.03
N VAL A 63 -9.28 6.17 -7.39
CA VAL A 63 -9.16 5.08 -8.39
C VAL A 63 -9.84 3.79 -7.94
N SER A 64 -9.76 3.48 -6.65
CA SER A 64 -10.41 2.29 -6.08
C SER A 64 -11.92 2.35 -6.25
N GLY A 65 -12.52 3.54 -6.14
CA GLY A 65 -13.95 3.73 -6.38
C GLY A 65 -14.35 3.49 -7.83
N ILE A 66 -13.55 3.97 -8.77
CA ILE A 66 -13.79 3.70 -10.21
C ILE A 66 -13.71 2.20 -10.48
N ALA A 67 -12.76 1.50 -9.85
CA ALA A 67 -12.61 0.05 -10.01
C ALA A 67 -13.82 -0.72 -9.49
N ILE A 68 -14.37 -0.34 -8.33
CA ILE A 68 -15.58 -0.92 -7.76
C ILE A 68 -16.78 -0.65 -8.69
N LEU A 69 -16.98 0.60 -9.09
CA LEU A 69 -18.10 0.99 -9.96
C LEU A 69 -18.11 0.22 -11.28
N LEU A 70 -16.96 0.08 -11.93
CA LEU A 70 -16.85 -0.69 -13.17
C LEU A 70 -17.10 -2.19 -12.95
N SER A 71 -16.62 -2.76 -11.87
CA SER A 71 -16.86 -4.16 -11.53
C SER A 71 -18.35 -4.40 -11.29
N VAL A 72 -19.01 -3.57 -10.49
CA VAL A 72 -20.46 -3.66 -10.21
C VAL A 72 -21.28 -3.42 -11.49
N ALA A 73 -20.98 -2.37 -12.24
CA ALA A 73 -21.72 -2.03 -13.47
C ALA A 73 -21.61 -3.11 -14.57
N THR A 74 -20.53 -3.89 -14.56
CA THR A 74 -20.34 -5.02 -15.51
C THR A 74 -20.80 -6.36 -14.95
N ALA A 75 -21.49 -6.36 -13.80
CA ALA A 75 -21.90 -7.58 -13.08
C ALA A 75 -20.75 -8.58 -12.87
N GLY A 76 -19.58 -8.06 -12.49
CA GLY A 76 -18.38 -8.85 -12.22
C GLY A 76 -17.61 -9.35 -13.44
N LYS A 77 -18.05 -9.03 -14.67
CA LYS A 77 -17.33 -9.44 -15.90
C LYS A 77 -15.94 -8.82 -15.97
N ILE A 78 -15.77 -7.60 -15.46
CA ILE A 78 -14.47 -6.95 -15.32
C ILE A 78 -14.10 -6.97 -13.84
N GLN A 79 -13.07 -7.71 -13.51
CA GLN A 79 -12.58 -7.81 -12.12
C GLN A 79 -12.06 -6.46 -11.64
N GLN A 80 -12.36 -6.14 -10.39
CA GLN A 80 -11.91 -4.90 -9.73
C GLN A 80 -10.38 -4.78 -9.71
N SER A 81 -9.68 -5.91 -9.54
CA SER A 81 -8.22 -5.99 -9.56
C SER A 81 -7.61 -5.51 -10.88
N ILE A 82 -8.22 -5.89 -12.02
CA ILE A 82 -7.75 -5.49 -13.36
C ILE A 82 -7.88 -3.97 -13.53
N VAL A 83 -9.03 -3.43 -13.17
CA VAL A 83 -9.28 -1.98 -13.28
C VAL A 83 -8.35 -1.19 -12.38
N LEU A 84 -8.20 -1.62 -11.12
CA LEU A 84 -7.31 -1.00 -10.15
C LEU A 84 -5.87 -0.93 -10.67
N PHE A 85 -5.36 -2.04 -11.18
CA PHE A 85 -4.02 -2.11 -11.73
C PHE A 85 -3.86 -1.19 -12.95
N SER A 86 -4.81 -1.28 -13.90
CA SER A 86 -4.75 -0.53 -15.17
C SER A 86 -4.73 0.98 -14.96
N ILE A 87 -5.53 1.50 -14.03
CA ILE A 87 -5.58 2.94 -13.77
C ILE A 87 -4.38 3.41 -12.91
N ASN A 88 -3.94 2.58 -11.95
CA ASN A 88 -2.79 2.96 -11.13
C ASN A 88 -1.47 2.86 -11.88
N LEU A 89 -1.34 2.01 -12.91
CA LEU A 89 -0.10 1.84 -13.65
C LEU A 89 0.46 3.16 -14.22
N PRO A 90 -0.29 3.97 -14.98
CA PRO A 90 0.18 5.27 -15.45
C PRO A 90 0.48 6.24 -14.30
N LEU A 91 -0.31 6.26 -13.22
CA LEU A 91 -0.07 7.10 -12.05
C LEU A 91 1.25 6.75 -11.34
N VAL A 92 1.54 5.47 -11.23
CA VAL A 92 2.80 4.96 -10.69
C VAL A 92 3.97 5.43 -11.55
N VAL A 93 3.89 5.24 -12.88
CA VAL A 93 4.94 5.70 -13.80
C VAL A 93 5.18 7.19 -13.66
N LEU A 94 4.12 8.00 -13.64
CA LEU A 94 4.24 9.46 -13.43
C LEU A 94 4.86 9.79 -12.08
N SER A 95 4.55 9.04 -11.01
CA SER A 95 5.09 9.31 -9.68
C SER A 95 6.62 9.22 -9.61
N PHE A 96 7.26 8.36 -10.42
CA PHE A 96 8.71 8.26 -10.49
C PHE A 96 9.39 9.53 -11.03
N PHE A 97 8.68 10.31 -11.86
CA PHE A 97 9.19 11.56 -12.41
C PHE A 97 8.93 12.77 -11.52
N PHE A 98 7.79 12.78 -10.82
CA PHE A 98 7.32 13.97 -10.09
C PHE A 98 7.54 13.90 -8.58
N VAL A 99 7.73 12.69 -7.99
CA VAL A 99 7.83 12.53 -6.55
C VAL A 99 9.17 11.88 -6.16
N LYS A 100 9.51 11.89 -4.87
CA LYS A 100 10.73 11.23 -4.35
C LYS A 100 10.69 9.74 -4.66
N LYS A 101 11.79 9.19 -5.16
CA LYS A 101 11.92 7.77 -5.56
C LYS A 101 11.48 6.78 -4.46
N LYS A 102 11.76 7.11 -3.19
CA LYS A 102 11.32 6.28 -2.05
C LYS A 102 9.80 6.21 -1.94
N PHE A 103 9.10 7.34 -2.08
CA PHE A 103 7.64 7.38 -2.07
C PHE A 103 7.06 6.58 -3.24
N ALA A 104 7.56 6.82 -4.46
CA ALA A 104 7.11 6.10 -5.65
C ALA A 104 7.29 4.59 -5.50
N LEU A 105 8.47 4.13 -5.01
CA LEU A 105 8.74 2.71 -4.81
C LEU A 105 7.80 2.06 -3.77
N LEU A 106 7.59 2.70 -2.62
CA LEU A 106 6.70 2.18 -1.57
C LEU A 106 5.24 2.16 -2.02
N THR A 107 4.82 3.19 -2.75
CA THR A 107 3.47 3.27 -3.34
C THR A 107 3.26 2.18 -4.38
N THR A 108 4.23 1.97 -5.27
CA THR A 108 4.20 0.89 -6.26
C THR A 108 4.08 -0.49 -5.59
N ALA A 109 4.90 -0.73 -4.56
CA ALA A 109 4.84 -1.98 -3.81
C ALA A 109 3.47 -2.18 -3.13
N ASN A 110 2.90 -1.11 -2.56
CA ASN A 110 1.59 -1.18 -1.92
C ASN A 110 0.47 -1.48 -2.94
N ILE A 111 0.47 -0.80 -4.09
CA ILE A 111 -0.52 -1.03 -5.16
C ILE A 111 -0.39 -2.47 -5.72
N ALA A 112 0.84 -2.94 -5.95
CA ALA A 112 1.06 -4.30 -6.42
C ALA A 112 0.53 -5.34 -5.43
N LEU A 113 0.79 -5.14 -4.12
CA LEU A 113 0.25 -6.00 -3.07
C LEU A 113 -1.27 -5.92 -2.96
N GLN A 114 -1.88 -4.73 -3.08
CA GLN A 114 -3.34 -4.58 -3.11
C GLN A 114 -3.95 -5.34 -4.29
N THR A 115 -3.39 -5.17 -5.49
CA THR A 115 -3.85 -5.91 -6.68
C THR A 115 -3.75 -7.42 -6.46
N LEU A 116 -2.62 -7.89 -5.90
CA LEU A 116 -2.43 -9.31 -5.60
C LEU A 116 -3.48 -9.83 -4.60
N TRP A 117 -3.71 -9.09 -3.51
CA TRP A 117 -4.74 -9.46 -2.52
C TRP A 117 -6.14 -9.48 -3.14
N LEU A 118 -6.48 -8.50 -4.00
CA LEU A 118 -7.76 -8.49 -4.71
C LEU A 118 -7.90 -9.71 -5.62
N VAL A 119 -6.87 -10.04 -6.41
CA VAL A 119 -6.88 -11.24 -7.26
C VAL A 119 -7.10 -12.50 -6.43
N VAL A 120 -6.46 -12.61 -5.28
CA VAL A 120 -6.64 -13.76 -4.37
C VAL A 120 -8.07 -13.78 -3.82
N LEU A 121 -8.60 -12.66 -3.36
CA LEU A 121 -9.95 -12.58 -2.80
C LEU A 121 -11.02 -12.86 -3.86
N GLU A 122 -10.89 -12.29 -5.05
CA GLU A 122 -11.85 -12.48 -6.14
C GLU A 122 -11.89 -13.92 -6.67
N ASN A 123 -10.76 -14.63 -6.70
CA ASN A 123 -10.69 -15.98 -7.29
C ASN A 123 -10.72 -17.12 -6.25
N ALA A 124 -10.07 -16.95 -5.09
CA ALA A 124 -10.00 -18.00 -4.07
C ALA A 124 -11.14 -17.91 -3.05
N PHE A 125 -11.64 -16.70 -2.79
CA PHE A 125 -12.68 -16.45 -1.79
C PHE A 125 -13.84 -15.58 -2.34
N PRO A 126 -14.47 -15.93 -3.47
CA PRO A 126 -15.53 -15.11 -4.09
C PRO A 126 -16.76 -14.98 -3.18
N THR A 127 -16.99 -15.92 -2.28
CA THR A 127 -18.10 -15.90 -1.32
C THR A 127 -17.79 -15.13 -0.02
N LEU A 128 -16.58 -14.64 0.14
CA LEU A 128 -16.20 -13.82 1.30
C LEU A 128 -16.74 -12.39 1.11
N GLN A 129 -18.05 -12.27 1.03
CA GLN A 129 -18.78 -11.02 0.88
C GLN A 129 -19.79 -10.89 2.01
N ILE A 130 -19.76 -9.75 2.70
CA ILE A 130 -20.68 -9.45 3.80
C ILE A 130 -21.70 -8.47 3.23
N GLU A 131 -22.81 -9.02 2.76
CA GLU A 131 -23.93 -8.27 2.22
C GLU A 131 -25.01 -8.11 3.28
N PHE A 132 -25.51 -6.90 3.45
CA PHE A 132 -26.61 -6.60 4.36
C PHE A 132 -27.89 -6.42 3.55
N ALA A 133 -28.97 -7.11 3.97
CA ALA A 133 -30.23 -7.11 3.25
C ALA A 133 -30.99 -5.79 3.38
N GLU A 134 -30.91 -5.15 4.56
CA GLU A 134 -31.62 -3.90 4.83
C GLU A 134 -30.71 -2.67 4.66
N ASN A 135 -31.26 -1.60 4.07
CA ASN A 135 -30.54 -0.35 3.85
C ASN A 135 -30.01 0.28 5.16
N GLY A 136 -30.72 0.09 6.28
CA GLY A 136 -30.27 0.56 7.59
C GLY A 136 -29.02 -0.18 8.11
N GLU A 137 -28.88 -1.45 7.76
CA GLU A 137 -27.73 -2.27 8.15
C GLU A 137 -26.50 -2.04 7.27
N LYS A 138 -26.70 -1.63 6.00
CA LYS A 138 -25.58 -1.29 5.09
C LYS A 138 -24.65 -0.22 5.66
N ILE A 139 -25.13 0.60 6.59
CA ILE A 139 -24.33 1.62 7.30
C ILE A 139 -23.17 0.97 8.08
N PHE A 140 -23.36 -0.24 8.61
CA PHE A 140 -22.30 -0.96 9.32
C PHE A 140 -21.17 -1.38 8.37
N ALA A 141 -21.50 -1.77 7.13
CA ALA A 141 -20.49 -2.06 6.11
C ALA A 141 -19.68 -0.81 5.75
N ALA A 142 -20.37 0.35 5.62
CA ALA A 142 -19.70 1.62 5.33
C ALA A 142 -18.78 2.05 6.48
N LEU A 143 -19.22 1.92 7.73
CA LEU A 143 -18.41 2.25 8.90
C LEU A 143 -17.20 1.32 9.04
N ALA A 144 -17.42 0.00 9.00
CA ALA A 144 -16.34 -0.98 9.10
C ALA A 144 -15.34 -0.84 7.94
N GLY A 145 -15.85 -0.70 6.72
CA GLY A 145 -15.04 -0.46 5.54
C GLY A 145 -14.23 0.83 5.63
N GLY A 146 -14.86 1.91 6.07
CA GLY A 146 -14.21 3.21 6.28
C GLY A 146 -13.08 3.15 7.31
N ILE A 147 -13.29 2.44 8.43
CA ILE A 147 -12.24 2.23 9.46
C ILE A 147 -11.07 1.44 8.88
N CYS A 148 -11.34 0.36 8.14
CA CYS A 148 -10.29 -0.44 7.50
C CYS A 148 -9.47 0.40 6.50
N ILE A 149 -10.15 1.16 5.63
CA ILE A 149 -9.50 2.00 4.63
C ILE A 149 -8.71 3.14 5.29
N GLY A 150 -9.31 3.84 6.25
CA GLY A 150 -8.64 4.92 6.98
C GLY A 150 -7.38 4.44 7.69
N THR A 151 -7.45 3.28 8.34
CA THR A 151 -6.29 2.63 8.97
C THR A 151 -5.22 2.28 7.94
N ALA A 152 -5.62 1.70 6.81
CA ALA A 152 -4.71 1.32 5.73
C ALA A 152 -3.97 2.53 5.15
N VAL A 153 -4.70 3.62 4.87
CA VAL A 153 -4.13 4.89 4.37
C VAL A 153 -3.15 5.47 5.39
N ALA A 154 -3.51 5.50 6.67
CA ALA A 154 -2.64 5.98 7.74
C ALA A 154 -1.33 5.17 7.83
N LEU A 155 -1.39 3.83 7.70
CA LEU A 155 -0.22 2.96 7.71
C LEU A 155 0.68 3.20 6.49
N ALA A 156 0.09 3.38 5.29
CA ALA A 156 0.82 3.69 4.06
C ALA A 156 1.57 5.03 4.16
N PHE A 157 0.91 6.09 4.63
CA PHE A 157 1.54 7.39 4.83
C PHE A 157 2.63 7.36 5.91
N LYS A 158 2.44 6.59 6.96
CA LYS A 158 3.43 6.46 8.06
C LYS A 158 4.79 5.94 7.58
N ILE A 159 4.82 5.11 6.56
CA ILE A 159 6.07 4.62 5.94
C ILE A 159 6.58 5.52 4.81
N GLY A 160 5.84 6.56 4.47
CA GLY A 160 6.16 7.48 3.38
C GLY A 160 5.80 6.94 2.00
N GLY A 161 4.75 6.15 1.90
CA GLY A 161 4.10 5.69 0.68
C GLY A 161 2.65 6.15 0.62
N SER A 162 1.86 5.58 -0.30
CA SER A 162 0.43 5.80 -0.47
C SER A 162 -0.28 4.49 -0.82
N THR A 163 -1.60 4.48 -0.67
CA THR A 163 -2.46 3.38 -1.15
C THR A 163 -2.75 3.48 -2.64
N GLY A 164 -2.26 4.52 -3.31
CA GLY A 164 -2.49 4.74 -4.74
C GLY A 164 -3.62 5.74 -5.02
N GLY A 165 -3.99 5.83 -6.32
CA GLY A 165 -5.12 6.65 -6.74
C GLY A 165 -4.90 8.15 -6.59
N ALA A 166 -5.93 8.86 -6.12
CA ALA A 166 -5.93 10.30 -5.95
C ALA A 166 -4.83 10.83 -5.01
N ASP A 167 -4.36 10.00 -4.08
CA ASP A 167 -3.29 10.37 -3.16
C ASP A 167 -1.98 10.66 -3.89
N ILE A 168 -1.67 9.89 -4.94
CA ILE A 168 -0.48 10.13 -5.77
C ILE A 168 -0.59 11.51 -6.43
N VAL A 169 -1.75 11.81 -7.00
CA VAL A 169 -2.01 13.09 -7.66
C VAL A 169 -1.91 14.24 -6.65
N ALA A 170 -2.47 14.09 -5.45
CA ALA A 170 -2.40 15.10 -4.40
C ALA A 170 -0.94 15.40 -4.00
N VAL A 171 -0.11 14.36 -3.83
CA VAL A 171 1.31 14.54 -3.49
C VAL A 171 2.10 15.15 -4.66
N MET A 172 1.72 14.87 -5.91
CA MET A 172 2.34 15.50 -7.09
C MET A 172 2.05 16.99 -7.19
N ILE A 173 0.82 17.42 -6.84
CA ILE A 173 0.41 18.83 -6.89
C ILE A 173 1.05 19.67 -5.77
N GLN A 174 1.33 19.07 -4.60
CA GLN A 174 1.93 19.74 -3.45
C GLN A 174 3.42 20.06 -3.62
N LYS A 175 4.06 19.63 -4.69
CA LYS A 175 5.49 19.82 -4.95
C LYS A 175 5.74 20.95 -5.91
#